data_1efaf11be55bd6069311cc04f8257c2d
#
_entry.id   1efaf11be55bd6069311cc04f8257c2d
#
_cell.length_a   1.000
_cell.length_b   1.000
_cell.length_c   1.000
_cell.angle_alpha   90.00
_cell.angle_beta   90.00
_cell.angle_gamma   90.00
#
_symmetry.space_group_name_H-M   'P 1'
#
loop_
_entity.id
_entity.type
_entity.pdbx_description
1 polymer ?
#
loop_
_entity_poly.entity_id
_entity_poly.type
_entity_poly.pdbx_seq_one_letter_code
_entity_poly.pdbx_strand_id
1 'polypeptide(L)'
;LGGWMPDKLRRYESVKRIVRKFDRERKLITSICHGPWIDISAGIVDGVRYTSTPGIKDDLINAGAQWFDRSLVVDGHHVSSRRPDDLPDFCRGILEVVGAAVAHSV
;
A
#
# COMPACT_ATOMS: atom_id res chain seq x y z
N LEU A 1 -8.86 -1.79 -1.17
CA LEU A 1 -9.96 -0.85 -0.93
C LEU A 1 -9.82 0.35 -1.84
N GLY A 2 -10.89 0.72 -2.51
CA GLY A 2 -10.90 1.81 -3.46
C GLY A 2 -12.00 2.83 -3.17
N GLY A 3 -12.16 3.79 -4.09
CA GLY A 3 -13.14 4.83 -3.97
C GLY A 3 -12.92 5.70 -2.73
N TRP A 4 -13.99 6.04 -2.05
CA TRP A 4 -13.93 6.89 -0.86
C TRP A 4 -13.83 6.13 0.46
N MET A 5 -13.81 4.78 0.41
CA MET A 5 -13.71 3.97 1.62
C MET A 5 -12.43 4.27 2.43
N PRO A 6 -11.25 4.48 1.80
CA PRO A 6 -10.05 4.83 2.57
C PRO A 6 -10.20 6.13 3.35
N ASP A 7 -10.91 7.13 2.83
CA ASP A 7 -11.15 8.36 3.56
C ASP A 7 -11.93 8.12 4.85
N LYS A 8 -12.87 7.21 4.81
CA LYS A 8 -13.67 6.85 5.99
C LYS A 8 -12.89 5.99 6.97
N LEU A 9 -12.22 4.95 6.47
CA LEU A 9 -11.50 4.00 7.31
C LEU A 9 -10.29 4.61 8.01
N ARG A 10 -9.62 5.57 7.39
CA ARG A 10 -8.47 6.24 8.00
C ARG A 10 -8.79 6.98 9.29
N ARG A 11 -10.07 7.25 9.54
CA ARG A 11 -10.54 7.97 10.73
C ARG A 11 -10.60 7.10 11.97
N TYR A 12 -10.59 5.77 11.80
CA TYR A 12 -10.73 4.83 12.91
C TYR A 12 -9.37 4.42 13.44
N GLU A 13 -9.11 4.64 14.72
CA GLU A 13 -7.86 4.26 15.37
C GLU A 13 -7.64 2.74 15.30
N SER A 14 -8.72 1.95 15.41
CA SER A 14 -8.63 0.49 15.32
C SER A 14 -8.06 0.02 13.98
N VAL A 15 -8.45 0.67 12.86
CA VAL A 15 -7.93 0.36 11.52
C VAL A 15 -6.45 0.70 11.44
N LYS A 16 -6.06 1.89 11.89
CA LYS A 16 -4.65 2.33 11.88
C LYS A 16 -3.78 1.41 12.72
N ARG A 17 -4.28 0.96 13.85
CA ARG A 17 -3.55 0.06 14.75
C ARG A 17 -3.27 -1.28 14.10
N ILE A 18 -4.25 -1.85 13.39
CA ILE A 18 -4.09 -3.10 12.65
C ILE A 18 -3.03 -2.93 11.55
N VAL A 19 -3.10 -1.85 10.79
CA VAL A 19 -2.15 -1.58 9.71
C VAL A 19 -0.72 -1.43 10.26
N ARG A 20 -0.56 -0.69 11.37
CA ARG A 20 0.76 -0.54 12.03
C ARG A 20 1.30 -1.89 12.50
N LYS A 21 0.44 -2.74 13.05
CA LYS A 21 0.85 -4.06 13.52
C LYS A 21 1.33 -4.92 12.36
N PHE A 22 0.59 -4.94 11.24
CA PHE A 22 0.98 -5.69 10.05
C PHE A 22 2.31 -5.20 9.50
N ASP A 23 2.53 -3.89 9.48
CA ASP A 23 3.78 -3.32 9.01
C ASP A 23 4.96 -3.73 9.89
N ARG A 24 4.81 -3.66 11.22
CA ARG A 24 5.87 -4.08 12.15
C ARG A 24 6.21 -5.54 12.02
N GLU A 25 5.22 -6.38 11.76
CA GLU A 25 5.41 -7.83 11.58
C GLU A 25 5.81 -8.19 10.15
N ARG A 26 5.99 -7.20 9.28
CA ARG A 26 6.34 -7.36 7.87
C ARG A 26 5.35 -8.26 7.11
N LYS A 27 4.09 -8.19 7.49
CA LYS A 27 3.01 -8.84 6.77
C LYS A 27 2.63 -8.01 5.55
N LEU A 28 2.10 -8.68 4.53
CA LEU A 28 1.74 -8.04 3.28
C LEU A 28 0.77 -6.88 3.48
N ILE A 29 1.15 -5.72 2.94
CA ILE A 29 0.31 -4.53 2.90
C ILE A 29 0.11 -4.18 1.44
N THR A 30 -1.14 -4.20 1.00
CA THR A 30 -1.50 -3.89 -0.38
C THR A 30 -2.44 -2.70 -0.44
N SER A 31 -2.27 -1.86 -1.45
CA SER A 31 -3.13 -0.72 -1.65
C SER A 31 -3.29 -0.41 -3.13
N ILE A 32 -4.46 0.09 -3.49
CA ILE A 32 -4.76 0.50 -4.86
C ILE A 32 -5.55 1.79 -4.82
N CYS A 33 -5.34 2.66 -5.81
CA CYS A 33 -6.09 3.90 -5.99
C CYS A 33 -5.90 4.85 -4.79
N HIS A 34 -6.94 5.07 -3.99
CA HIS A 34 -6.90 5.91 -2.78
C HIS A 34 -6.52 5.12 -1.52
N GLY A 35 -6.30 3.81 -1.65
CA GLY A 35 -5.95 2.94 -0.52
C GLY A 35 -4.81 3.45 0.36
N PRO A 36 -3.73 4.02 -0.21
CA PRO A 36 -2.62 4.53 0.58
C PRO A 36 -2.99 5.60 1.61
N TRP A 37 -4.14 6.24 1.52
CA TRP A 37 -4.58 7.18 2.57
C TRP A 37 -4.63 6.53 3.95
N ILE A 38 -5.02 5.26 4.02
CA ILE A 38 -5.03 4.52 5.29
C ILE A 38 -3.60 4.35 5.80
N ASP A 39 -2.69 3.99 4.91
CA ASP A 39 -1.27 3.78 5.25
C ASP A 39 -0.61 5.09 5.69
N ILE A 40 -0.94 6.21 5.05
CA ILE A 40 -0.47 7.53 5.45
C ILE A 40 -0.92 7.84 6.88
N SER A 41 -2.20 7.63 7.18
CA SER A 41 -2.75 7.90 8.50
C SER A 41 -2.18 6.98 9.57
N ALA A 42 -1.81 5.75 9.18
CA ALA A 42 -1.14 4.81 10.07
C ALA A 42 0.35 5.16 10.29
N GLY A 43 0.93 6.04 9.46
CA GLY A 43 2.31 6.47 9.61
C GLY A 43 3.34 5.47 9.13
N ILE A 44 3.00 4.63 8.13
CA ILE A 44 3.88 3.55 7.69
C ILE A 44 4.51 3.78 6.30
N VAL A 45 4.32 4.95 5.70
CA VAL A 45 4.78 5.19 4.32
C VAL A 45 6.12 5.89 4.22
N ASP A 46 6.66 6.43 5.32
CA ASP A 46 7.90 7.20 5.29
C ASP A 46 9.08 6.35 4.78
N GLY A 47 9.73 6.85 3.72
CA GLY A 47 10.86 6.16 3.09
C GLY A 47 10.46 4.98 2.22
N VAL A 48 9.18 4.68 2.06
CA VAL A 48 8.70 3.53 1.28
C VAL A 48 8.32 3.97 -0.13
N ARG A 49 8.59 3.11 -1.10
CA ARG A 49 8.17 3.34 -2.49
C ARG A 49 6.71 2.96 -2.67
N TYR A 50 5.95 3.87 -3.26
CA TYR A 50 4.51 3.73 -3.47
C TYR A 50 4.08 4.21 -4.84
N THR A 51 2.96 3.69 -5.30
CA THR A 51 2.14 4.35 -6.32
C THR A 51 0.70 4.42 -5.81
N SER A 52 -0.11 5.20 -6.50
CA SER A 52 -1.52 5.42 -6.15
C SER A 52 -2.22 6.09 -7.32
N THR A 53 -3.52 6.37 -7.15
CA THR A 53 -4.14 7.35 -8.04
C THR A 53 -3.37 8.68 -7.95
N PRO A 54 -3.16 9.38 -9.08
CA PRO A 54 -2.39 10.64 -9.06
C PRO A 54 -2.97 11.70 -8.13
N GLY A 55 -4.26 11.65 -7.83
CA GLY A 55 -4.91 12.64 -6.96
C GLY A 55 -4.37 12.70 -5.54
N ILE A 56 -3.72 11.63 -5.06
CA ILE A 56 -3.13 11.62 -3.72
C ILE A 56 -1.60 11.52 -3.73
N LYS A 57 -0.99 11.78 -4.89
CA LYS A 57 0.47 11.78 -5.04
C LYS A 57 1.14 12.69 -4.02
N ASP A 58 0.66 13.93 -3.92
CA ASP A 58 1.26 14.92 -3.03
C ASP A 58 1.11 14.52 -1.56
N ASP A 59 0.00 13.89 -1.21
CA ASP A 59 -0.24 13.39 0.14
C ASP A 59 0.81 12.33 0.52
N LEU A 60 1.12 11.42 -0.39
CA LEU A 60 2.16 10.41 -0.17
C LEU A 60 3.54 11.04 -0.05
N ILE A 61 3.88 11.95 -0.95
CA ILE A 61 5.18 12.64 -0.92
C ILE A 61 5.32 13.43 0.39
N ASN A 62 4.28 14.15 0.80
CA ASN A 62 4.31 14.92 2.03
C ASN A 62 4.43 14.04 3.28
N ALA A 63 3.97 12.80 3.20
CA ALA A 63 4.12 11.81 4.28
C ALA A 63 5.49 11.10 4.26
N GLY A 64 6.35 11.43 3.31
CA GLY A 64 7.70 10.89 3.23
C GLY A 64 7.87 9.71 2.27
N ALA A 65 6.82 9.30 1.56
CA ALA A 65 6.90 8.22 0.58
C ALA A 65 7.62 8.67 -0.70
N GLN A 66 8.19 7.70 -1.41
CA GLN A 66 8.71 7.91 -2.75
C GLN A 66 7.63 7.46 -3.74
N TRP A 67 7.13 8.37 -4.55
CA TRP A 67 6.02 8.09 -5.46
C TRP A 67 6.50 7.86 -6.89
N PHE A 68 5.97 6.80 -7.52
CA PHE A 68 6.29 6.44 -8.90
C PHE A 68 5.00 6.23 -9.69
N ASP A 69 4.94 6.78 -10.90
CA ASP A 69 3.80 6.56 -11.81
C ASP A 69 4.00 5.25 -12.58
N ARG A 70 3.65 4.14 -11.95
CA ARG A 70 3.76 2.79 -12.50
C ARG A 70 2.52 1.98 -12.17
N SER A 71 2.23 0.98 -13.00
CA SER A 71 1.10 0.08 -12.76
C SER A 71 1.29 -0.79 -11.51
N LEU A 72 2.54 -0.99 -11.09
CA LEU A 72 2.89 -1.79 -9.93
C LEU A 72 4.14 -1.23 -9.28
N VAL A 73 4.09 -1.05 -7.97
CA VAL A 73 5.28 -0.74 -7.16
C VAL A 73 5.32 -1.73 -6.00
N VAL A 74 6.44 -2.42 -5.87
CA VAL A 74 6.70 -3.35 -4.77
C VAL A 74 7.89 -2.85 -3.98
N ASP A 75 7.74 -2.70 -2.68
CA ASP A 75 8.81 -2.35 -1.77
C ASP A 75 8.71 -3.23 -0.52
N GLY A 76 9.48 -4.32 -0.51
CA GLY A 76 9.41 -5.30 0.56
C GLY A 76 8.03 -5.93 0.64
N HIS A 77 7.33 -5.72 1.75
CA HIS A 77 5.99 -6.24 1.96
C HIS A 77 4.88 -5.26 1.54
N HIS A 78 5.23 -4.10 0.97
CA HIS A 78 4.29 -3.12 0.45
C HIS A 78 4.09 -3.32 -1.05
N VAL A 79 2.86 -3.50 -1.48
CA VAL A 79 2.49 -3.63 -2.89
C VAL A 79 1.41 -2.60 -3.21
N SER A 80 1.63 -1.80 -4.24
CA SER A 80 0.67 -0.75 -4.61
C SER A 80 0.47 -0.64 -6.11
N SER A 81 -0.71 -0.22 -6.51
CA SER A 81 -1.11 0.05 -7.90
C SER A 81 -2.02 1.29 -7.96
N ARG A 82 -2.24 1.80 -9.17
CA ARG A 82 -2.85 3.12 -9.37
C ARG A 82 -4.36 3.09 -9.48
N ARG A 83 -4.89 2.10 -10.21
CA ARG A 83 -6.30 2.11 -10.65
C ARG A 83 -6.74 0.70 -11.02
N PRO A 84 -8.06 0.47 -11.20
CA PRO A 84 -8.56 -0.87 -11.54
C PRO A 84 -7.92 -1.49 -12.79
N ASP A 85 -7.52 -0.70 -13.77
CA ASP A 85 -6.86 -1.21 -14.97
C ASP A 85 -5.51 -1.87 -14.66
N ASP A 86 -4.91 -1.56 -13.52
CA ASP A 86 -3.64 -2.15 -13.07
C ASP A 86 -3.82 -3.48 -12.32
N LEU A 87 -5.07 -3.96 -12.15
CA LEU A 87 -5.35 -5.18 -11.36
C LEU A 87 -4.53 -6.39 -11.77
N PRO A 88 -4.33 -6.71 -13.06
CA PRO A 88 -3.48 -7.84 -13.42
C PRO A 88 -2.06 -7.72 -12.87
N ASP A 89 -1.44 -6.56 -12.98
CA ASP A 89 -0.10 -6.31 -12.44
C ASP A 89 -0.11 -6.34 -10.91
N PHE A 90 -1.14 -5.76 -10.30
CA PHE A 90 -1.31 -5.75 -8.85
C PHE A 90 -1.38 -7.16 -8.28
N CYS A 91 -2.21 -8.02 -8.88
CA CYS A 91 -2.32 -9.42 -8.47
C CYS A 91 -1.00 -10.16 -8.64
N ARG A 92 -0.28 -9.92 -9.74
CA ARG A 92 1.03 -10.51 -9.96
C ARG A 92 2.01 -10.11 -8.87
N GLY A 93 2.05 -8.83 -8.51
CA GLY A 93 2.92 -8.33 -7.46
C GLY A 93 2.62 -8.96 -6.10
N ILE A 94 1.35 -9.10 -5.77
CA ILE A 94 0.94 -9.78 -4.53
C ILE A 94 1.41 -11.22 -4.51
N LEU A 95 1.21 -11.95 -5.61
CA LEU A 95 1.62 -13.35 -5.72
C LEU A 95 3.14 -13.49 -5.61
N GLU A 96 3.90 -12.59 -6.19
CA GLU A 96 5.37 -12.60 -6.08
C GLU A 96 5.82 -12.44 -4.62
N VAL A 97 5.23 -11.51 -3.88
CA VAL A 97 5.58 -11.26 -2.48
C VAL A 97 5.17 -12.45 -1.61
N VAL A 98 3.97 -12.98 -1.80
CA VAL A 98 3.48 -14.15 -1.06
C VAL A 98 4.33 -15.37 -1.39
N GLY A 99 4.66 -15.58 -2.67
CA GLY A 99 5.52 -16.69 -3.11
C GLY A 99 6.91 -16.62 -2.48
N ALA A 100 7.51 -15.44 -2.43
CA ALA A 100 8.81 -15.24 -1.78
C ALA A 100 8.74 -15.53 -0.28
N ALA A 101 7.67 -15.09 0.41
CA ALA A 101 7.48 -15.37 1.82
C ALA A 101 7.34 -16.87 2.09
N VAL A 102 6.59 -17.58 1.26
CA VAL A 102 6.45 -19.04 1.37
C VAL A 102 7.78 -19.74 1.13
N ALA A 103 8.54 -19.30 0.12
CA ALA A 103 9.86 -19.87 -0.17
C ALA A 103 10.83 -19.71 1.01
N HIS A 104 10.77 -18.58 1.72
CA HIS A 104 11.61 -18.34 2.89
C HIS A 104 11.15 -19.11 4.13
N SER A 105 9.90 -19.54 4.16
CA SER A 105 9.33 -20.29 5.29
C SER A 105 9.65 -21.78 5.23
N VAL A 106 10.09 -22.25 4.05
CA VAL A 106 10.45 -23.66 3.81
C VAL A 106 11.96 -23.82 3.90
#